data_4beefffb45d8ede2c72c24741d5365e0
#
_entry.id   4beefffb45d8ede2c72c24741d5365e0
#
_cell.length_a   1.000
_cell.length_b   1.000
_cell.length_c   1.000
_cell.angle_alpha   90.00
_cell.angle_beta   90.00
_cell.angle_gamma   90.00
#
_symmetry.space_group_name_H-M   'P 1'
#
loop_
_entity.id
_entity.type
_entity.pdbx_description
1 polymer ?
#
loop_
_entity_poly.entity_id
_entity_poly.type
_entity_poly.pdbx_seq_one_letter_code
_entity_poly.pdbx_strand_id
1 'polypeptide(L)'
;MKSTNVNESVVEELGLKPFDVAEYLNDEETIQAYLMEVLKEGNQDEFLEALSDVARARGMTELAKQTGLGRESLYKTLSKGSKPRFETIQKILAAFNLELVPTIKVR
;
A
#
# COMPACT_ATOMS: atom_id res chain seq x y z
N MET A 1 9.60 18.03 0.33
CA MET A 1 9.63 17.70 1.64
C MET A 1 8.49 16.87 2.02
N LYS A 2 8.63 16.05 2.84
CA LYS A 2 7.62 15.31 3.20
C LYS A 2 7.03 15.83 4.43
N SER A 3 5.80 15.90 4.47
CA SER A 3 5.19 16.39 5.66
C SER A 3 5.23 15.30 6.68
N THR A 4 5.46 15.66 7.86
CA THR A 4 5.37 14.77 8.98
C THR A 4 3.91 14.55 9.25
N ASN A 5 3.49 13.31 9.25
CA ASN A 5 2.09 13.09 9.50
C ASN A 5 1.84 13.15 11.00
N VAL A 6 0.58 13.19 11.36
CA VAL A 6 0.18 13.37 12.75
C VAL A 6 0.65 12.21 13.62
N ASN A 7 0.63 11.01 13.07
CA ASN A 7 1.02 9.84 13.82
C ASN A 7 2.48 9.90 14.23
N GLU A 8 3.31 10.38 13.33
CA GLU A 8 4.73 10.48 13.60
C GLU A 8 4.99 11.47 14.73
N SER A 9 4.31 12.60 14.71
CA SER A 9 4.44 13.61 15.75
C SER A 9 4.00 13.06 17.10
N VAL A 10 2.88 12.38 17.14
CA VAL A 10 2.37 11.83 18.37
C VAL A 10 3.31 10.78 18.93
N VAL A 11 3.87 9.95 18.06
CA VAL A 11 4.80 8.91 18.49
C VAL A 11 6.02 9.55 19.15
N GLU A 12 6.54 10.61 18.56
CA GLU A 12 7.69 11.31 19.11
C GLU A 12 7.36 11.93 20.47
N GLU A 13 6.19 12.53 20.56
CA GLU A 13 5.75 13.17 21.77
C GLU A 13 5.65 12.18 22.93
N LEU A 14 5.20 10.99 22.63
CA LEU A 14 5.03 9.95 23.64
C LEU A 14 6.30 9.18 23.92
N GLY A 15 7.39 9.52 23.23
CA GLY A 15 8.65 8.82 23.42
C GLY A 15 8.68 7.44 22.83
N LEU A 16 7.81 7.19 21.85
CA LEU A 16 7.75 5.90 21.19
C LEU A 16 8.65 5.88 19.99
N LYS A 17 8.91 4.70 19.45
CA LYS A 17 9.69 4.58 18.24
C LYS A 17 8.88 5.09 17.05
N PRO A 18 9.55 5.57 16.00
CA PRO A 18 8.83 6.00 14.83
C PRO A 18 7.94 4.89 14.28
N PHE A 19 6.77 5.29 13.82
CA PHE A 19 5.79 4.37 13.31
C PHE A 19 6.18 3.91 11.91
N ASP A 20 6.25 2.62 11.70
CA ASP A 20 6.42 2.03 10.37
C ASP A 20 5.19 1.20 10.10
N VAL A 21 4.33 1.69 9.22
CA VAL A 21 3.06 1.04 8.96
C VAL A 21 3.24 -0.40 8.49
N ALA A 22 4.34 -0.70 7.81
CA ALA A 22 4.57 -2.05 7.31
C ALA A 22 4.62 -3.08 8.44
N GLU A 23 5.00 -2.66 9.63
CA GLU A 23 5.06 -3.60 10.76
C GLU A 23 3.67 -4.04 11.22
N TYR A 24 2.65 -3.33 10.83
CA TYR A 24 1.28 -3.61 11.27
C TYR A 24 0.42 -4.23 10.18
N LEU A 25 0.97 -4.45 8.98
CA LEU A 25 0.21 -5.00 7.87
C LEU A 25 0.42 -6.52 7.81
N ASN A 26 -0.04 -7.19 8.87
CA ASN A 26 0.25 -8.62 9.04
C ASN A 26 -0.85 -9.54 8.57
N ASP A 27 -2.06 -9.05 8.42
CA ASP A 27 -3.17 -9.91 8.04
C ASP A 27 -4.02 -9.24 6.99
N GLU A 28 -4.87 -10.03 6.36
CA GLU A 28 -5.66 -9.56 5.23
C GLU A 28 -6.63 -8.48 5.63
N GLU A 29 -7.21 -8.57 6.81
CA GLU A 29 -8.18 -7.59 7.26
C GLU A 29 -7.54 -6.23 7.47
N THR A 30 -6.36 -6.21 8.07
CA THR A 30 -5.65 -4.96 8.30
C THR A 30 -5.23 -4.35 6.97
N ILE A 31 -4.73 -5.18 6.05
CA ILE A 31 -4.34 -4.70 4.73
C ILE A 31 -5.54 -4.12 4.00
N GLN A 32 -6.67 -4.82 4.05
CA GLN A 32 -7.88 -4.34 3.41
C GLN A 32 -8.29 -2.98 3.95
N ALA A 33 -8.33 -2.85 5.27
CA ALA A 33 -8.74 -1.60 5.90
C ALA A 33 -7.82 -0.45 5.53
N TYR A 34 -6.52 -0.71 5.52
CA TYR A 34 -5.54 0.29 5.18
C TYR A 34 -5.72 0.78 3.74
N LEU A 35 -5.83 -0.16 2.80
CA LEU A 35 -5.97 0.21 1.41
C LEU A 35 -7.31 0.87 1.12
N MET A 36 -8.38 0.44 1.79
CA MET A 36 -9.68 1.07 1.63
C MET A 36 -9.63 2.52 2.06
N GLU A 37 -8.99 2.78 3.17
CA GLU A 37 -8.90 4.14 3.67
C GLU A 37 -8.16 5.04 2.68
N VAL A 38 -7.06 4.54 2.14
CA VAL A 38 -6.29 5.32 1.18
C VAL A 38 -7.07 5.52 -0.12
N LEU A 39 -7.79 4.50 -0.57
CA LEU A 39 -8.61 4.64 -1.77
C LEU A 39 -9.70 5.68 -1.61
N LYS A 40 -10.26 5.79 -0.41
CA LYS A 40 -11.32 6.76 -0.18
C LYS A 40 -10.80 8.19 -0.07
N GLU A 41 -9.65 8.37 0.54
CA GLU A 41 -9.23 9.71 0.91
C GLU A 41 -7.94 10.16 0.26
N GLY A 42 -7.19 9.25 -0.34
CA GLY A 42 -5.92 9.59 -0.92
C GLY A 42 -5.98 9.77 -2.42
N ASN A 43 -4.85 10.13 -2.98
CA ASN A 43 -4.71 10.22 -4.42
C ASN A 43 -3.98 8.97 -4.93
N GLN A 44 -3.72 8.96 -6.25
CA GLN A 44 -3.08 7.80 -6.86
C GLN A 44 -1.70 7.52 -6.29
N ASP A 45 -0.90 8.56 -6.09
CA ASP A 45 0.43 8.37 -5.54
C ASP A 45 0.39 7.80 -4.14
N GLU A 46 -0.57 8.25 -3.34
CA GLU A 46 -0.73 7.72 -1.99
C GLU A 46 -1.17 6.27 -2.01
N PHE A 47 -2.00 5.91 -2.98
CA PHE A 47 -2.40 4.52 -3.11
C PHE A 47 -1.21 3.65 -3.51
N LEU A 48 -0.37 4.13 -4.43
CA LEU A 48 0.82 3.40 -4.81
C LEU A 48 1.78 3.24 -3.63
N GLU A 49 1.90 4.28 -2.84
CA GLU A 49 2.73 4.22 -1.65
C GLU A 49 2.18 3.19 -0.66
N ALA A 50 0.86 3.16 -0.51
CA ALA A 50 0.24 2.19 0.38
C ALA A 50 0.46 0.77 -0.12
N LEU A 51 0.34 0.55 -1.42
CA LEU A 51 0.64 -0.76 -1.98
C LEU A 51 2.09 -1.16 -1.75
N SER A 52 2.97 -0.19 -1.84
CA SER A 52 4.39 -0.44 -1.57
C SER A 52 4.60 -0.87 -0.12
N ASP A 53 3.91 -0.22 0.81
CA ASP A 53 3.99 -0.60 2.22
C ASP A 53 3.54 -2.03 2.44
N VAL A 54 2.42 -2.40 1.82
CA VAL A 54 1.91 -3.76 1.93
C VAL A 54 2.88 -4.75 1.31
N ALA A 55 3.44 -4.39 0.15
CA ALA A 55 4.39 -5.26 -0.52
C ALA A 55 5.62 -5.50 0.34
N ARG A 56 6.13 -4.46 1.00
CA ARG A 56 7.27 -4.62 1.89
C ARG A 56 6.91 -5.52 3.07
N ALA A 57 5.71 -5.36 3.59
CA ALA A 57 5.28 -6.15 4.72
C ALA A 57 5.15 -7.63 4.35
N ARG A 58 4.68 -7.92 3.14
CA ARG A 58 4.47 -9.28 2.69
C ARG A 58 5.70 -9.88 2.03
N GLY A 59 6.67 -9.05 1.64
CA GLY A 59 7.89 -9.52 1.02
C GLY A 59 7.88 -9.33 -0.49
N MET A 60 8.80 -8.49 -0.97
CA MET A 60 8.86 -8.18 -2.40
C MET A 60 9.20 -9.39 -3.24
N THR A 61 10.06 -10.26 -2.73
CA THR A 61 10.46 -11.45 -3.49
C THR A 61 9.28 -12.37 -3.73
N GLU A 62 8.47 -12.58 -2.70
CA GLU A 62 7.30 -13.42 -2.83
C GLU A 62 6.27 -12.79 -3.76
N LEU A 63 6.09 -11.48 -3.64
CA LEU A 63 5.17 -10.77 -4.51
C LEU A 63 5.61 -10.87 -5.96
N ALA A 64 6.89 -10.74 -6.22
CA ALA A 64 7.43 -10.87 -7.57
C ALA A 64 7.12 -12.24 -8.15
N LYS A 65 7.26 -13.28 -7.33
CA LYS A 65 6.95 -14.63 -7.78
C LYS A 65 5.49 -14.79 -8.12
N GLN A 66 4.62 -14.32 -7.24
CA GLN A 66 3.18 -14.51 -7.40
C GLN A 66 2.61 -13.73 -8.56
N THR A 67 3.16 -12.54 -8.82
CA THR A 67 2.64 -11.71 -9.90
C THR A 67 3.31 -11.98 -11.23
N GLY A 68 4.46 -12.66 -11.22
CA GLY A 68 5.23 -12.85 -12.44
C GLY A 68 6.00 -11.63 -12.85
N LEU A 69 6.04 -10.59 -12.02
CA LEU A 69 6.79 -9.38 -12.31
C LEU A 69 8.14 -9.46 -11.62
N GLY A 70 9.14 -8.81 -12.21
CA GLY A 70 10.45 -8.76 -11.56
C GLY A 70 10.42 -7.80 -10.39
N ARG A 71 11.35 -8.01 -9.45
CA ARG A 71 11.42 -7.12 -8.29
C ARG A 71 11.63 -5.67 -8.69
N GLU A 72 12.52 -5.44 -9.65
CA GLU A 72 12.77 -4.09 -10.10
C GLU A 72 11.55 -3.46 -10.75
N SER A 73 10.83 -4.25 -11.53
CA SER A 73 9.59 -3.77 -12.13
C SER A 73 8.56 -3.41 -11.07
N LEU A 74 8.48 -4.19 -10.01
CA LEU A 74 7.57 -3.89 -8.92
C LEU A 74 7.94 -2.59 -8.23
N TYR A 75 9.20 -2.39 -7.94
CA TYR A 75 9.62 -1.14 -7.31
C TYR A 75 9.28 0.06 -8.18
N LYS A 76 9.49 -0.06 -9.49
CA LYS A 76 9.13 1.01 -10.41
C LYS A 76 7.63 1.24 -10.45
N THR A 77 6.89 0.17 -10.56
CA THR A 77 5.43 0.23 -10.65
C THR A 77 4.83 0.91 -9.43
N LEU A 78 5.40 0.64 -8.26
CA LEU A 78 4.85 1.14 -7.00
C LEU A 78 5.47 2.45 -6.57
N SER A 79 6.23 3.11 -7.44
CA SER A 79 6.84 4.37 -7.05
C SER A 79 5.94 5.53 -7.42
N LYS A 80 6.18 6.64 -6.74
CA LYS A 80 5.42 7.86 -6.94
C LYS A 80 5.50 8.33 -8.38
N GLY A 81 4.39 8.74 -8.93
CA GLY A 81 4.34 9.24 -10.29
C GLY A 81 4.21 8.16 -11.35
N SER A 82 4.27 6.91 -10.95
CA SER A 82 4.07 5.82 -11.87
C SER A 82 2.61 5.78 -12.30
N LYS A 83 2.37 5.22 -13.49
CA LYS A 83 1.00 5.04 -14.00
C LYS A 83 0.82 3.59 -14.39
N PRO A 84 0.70 2.71 -13.43
CA PRO A 84 0.59 1.29 -13.73
C PRO A 84 -0.72 0.96 -14.43
N ARG A 85 -0.69 -0.11 -15.20
CA ARG A 85 -1.90 -0.59 -15.83
C ARG A 85 -2.81 -1.17 -14.78
N PHE A 86 -4.11 -1.10 -15.05
CA PHE A 86 -5.09 -1.66 -14.13
C PHE A 86 -4.86 -3.14 -13.91
N GLU A 87 -4.53 -3.88 -14.97
CA GLU A 87 -4.31 -5.30 -14.82
C GLU A 87 -3.11 -5.60 -13.92
N THR A 88 -2.10 -4.74 -13.92
CA THR A 88 -0.97 -4.90 -13.00
C THR A 88 -1.42 -4.71 -11.56
N ILE A 89 -2.22 -3.69 -11.31
CA ILE A 89 -2.76 -3.45 -9.98
C ILE A 89 -3.61 -4.63 -9.54
N GLN A 90 -4.42 -5.18 -10.44
CA GLN A 90 -5.23 -6.35 -10.10
C GLN A 90 -4.37 -7.54 -9.71
N LYS A 91 -3.27 -7.76 -10.43
CA LYS A 91 -2.37 -8.86 -10.09
C LYS A 91 -1.76 -8.69 -8.70
N ILE A 92 -1.37 -7.46 -8.39
CA ILE A 92 -0.78 -7.19 -7.09
C ILE A 92 -1.80 -7.41 -5.98
N LEU A 93 -3.01 -6.89 -6.17
CA LEU A 93 -4.07 -7.09 -5.18
C LEU A 93 -4.42 -8.55 -5.02
N ALA A 94 -4.47 -9.29 -6.13
CA ALA A 94 -4.77 -10.72 -6.06
C ALA A 94 -3.72 -11.46 -5.25
N ALA A 95 -2.46 -11.03 -5.33
CA ALA A 95 -1.41 -11.65 -4.54
C ALA A 95 -1.61 -11.41 -3.04
N PHE A 96 -2.35 -10.35 -2.69
CA PHE A 96 -2.71 -10.08 -1.30
C PHE A 96 -4.07 -10.68 -0.95
N ASN A 97 -4.64 -11.45 -1.86
CA ASN A 97 -5.97 -12.05 -1.70
C ASN A 97 -7.07 -10.99 -1.64
N LEU A 98 -6.90 -9.93 -2.41
CA LEU A 98 -7.85 -8.83 -2.47
C LEU A 98 -8.30 -8.59 -3.90
N GLU A 99 -9.44 -7.91 -4.05
CA GLU A 99 -9.94 -7.51 -5.34
C GLU A 99 -10.62 -6.16 -5.24
N LEU A 100 -10.74 -5.48 -6.36
CA LEU A 100 -11.45 -4.21 -6.42
C LEU A 100 -12.87 -4.46 -6.86
N VAL A 101 -13.81 -3.88 -6.12
CA VAL A 101 -15.24 -4.04 -6.42
C VAL A 101 -15.85 -2.67 -6.45
N PRO A 102 -16.64 -2.35 -7.46
CA PRO A 102 -17.30 -1.05 -7.47
C PRO A 102 -18.40 -1.01 -6.42
N THR A 103 -18.55 0.15 -5.83
CA THR A 103 -19.63 0.38 -4.86
C THR A 103 -20.32 1.69 -5.22
N ILE A 104 -21.53 1.82 -4.78
CA ILE A 104 -22.27 3.04 -5.00
C ILE A 104 -21.73 4.12 -4.10
N LYS A 105 -21.38 5.26 -4.71
CA LYS A 105 -20.82 6.37 -3.96
C LYS A 105 -21.92 7.05 -3.16
N VAL A 106 -21.67 7.26 -1.89
CA VAL A 106 -22.62 7.96 -1.02
C VAL A 106 -22.43 9.46 -1.24
N ARG A 107 -23.55 10.17 -1.39
CA ARG A 107 -23.52 11.62 -1.63
C ARG A 107 -23.84 12.39 -0.39
#